data_c4f22a3b08bf3c85c31dcdb9d9754370
#
_entry.id   c4f22a3b08bf3c85c31dcdb9d9754370
#
_cell.length_a   1.000
_cell.length_b   1.000
_cell.length_c   1.000
_cell.angle_alpha   90.00
_cell.angle_beta   90.00
_cell.angle_gamma   90.00
#
_symmetry.space_group_name_H-M   'P 1'
#
loop_
_entity.id
_entity.type
_entity.pdbx_description
1 polymer ?
#
loop_
_entity_poly.entity_id
_entity_poly.type
_entity_poly.pdbx_seq_one_letter_code
_entity_poly.pdbx_strand_id
1 'polypeptide(L)'
;MTTPLIRIDHASKTFALPDGGAFHAVRDVTLEVNEGDIFGLIGKSGAGKSTLLRLFNLLEQPDSGRVFVDGRELTALSKRDLRDARRNIGMIFQQFNLLQNATVFDNVAFPLRIHGGMTPAQITARVNDCLELVELSGKTASYPAQLSGGQKQRVAIARALASGPAVLLCDEPTSALDAETTRALLATLRDINRRLNVTIVIVSHELSVLGEICNRVAVIEDGAIAEQFALDDAASAAEPRKTALGRELAQHGAANALANINNANTEAAYV
;
A
#
# COMPACT_ATOMS: atom_id res chain seq x y z
N MET A 1 -22.43 11.11 2.49
CA MET A 1 -21.32 10.75 1.58
C MET A 1 -20.06 10.91 2.37
N THR A 2 -19.30 9.85 2.57
CA THR A 2 -18.00 9.90 3.26
C THR A 2 -16.99 10.57 2.33
N THR A 3 -16.25 11.55 2.82
CA THR A 3 -15.16 12.18 2.04
C THR A 3 -14.05 11.14 1.85
N PRO A 4 -13.56 10.90 0.62
CA PRO A 4 -12.49 9.95 0.39
C PRO A 4 -11.20 10.42 1.07
N LEU A 5 -10.42 9.48 1.63
CA LEU A 5 -9.13 9.80 2.25
C LEU A 5 -8.08 10.16 1.20
N ILE A 6 -8.10 9.48 0.05
CA ILE A 6 -7.28 9.81 -1.11
C ILE A 6 -8.19 10.11 -2.29
N ARG A 7 -7.92 11.20 -3.00
CA ARG A 7 -8.60 11.53 -4.24
C ARG A 7 -7.60 12.06 -5.27
N ILE A 8 -7.70 11.53 -6.48
CA ILE A 8 -6.99 12.02 -7.65
C ILE A 8 -8.02 12.55 -8.63
N ASP A 9 -7.82 13.77 -9.11
CA ASP A 9 -8.68 14.44 -10.08
C ASP A 9 -7.90 14.66 -11.38
N HIS A 10 -8.25 13.94 -12.44
CA HIS A 10 -7.75 14.14 -13.80
C HIS A 10 -6.22 14.20 -13.90
N ALA A 11 -5.52 13.34 -13.14
CA ALA A 11 -4.06 13.34 -13.13
C ALA A 11 -3.49 12.65 -14.36
N SER A 12 -2.44 13.28 -14.94
CA SER A 12 -1.65 12.72 -16.04
C SER A 12 -0.17 12.81 -15.73
N LYS A 13 0.60 11.81 -16.23
CA LYS A 13 2.06 11.79 -16.11
C LYS A 13 2.70 11.18 -17.35
N THR A 14 3.63 11.91 -17.93
CA THR A 14 4.39 11.50 -19.11
C THR A 14 5.88 11.56 -18.83
N PHE A 15 6.62 10.59 -19.30
CA PHE A 15 8.07 10.57 -19.25
C PHE A 15 8.64 10.69 -20.66
N ALA A 16 9.66 11.53 -20.85
CA ALA A 16 10.41 11.58 -22.09
C ALA A 16 11.25 10.31 -22.26
N LEU A 17 11.26 9.73 -23.44
CA LEU A 17 12.10 8.58 -23.78
C LEU A 17 13.43 9.05 -24.41
N PRO A 18 14.52 8.27 -24.28
CA PRO A 18 15.83 8.62 -24.83
C PRO A 18 15.86 8.82 -26.36
N ASP A 19 14.93 8.19 -27.07
CA ASP A 19 14.76 8.29 -28.53
C ASP A 19 13.93 9.49 -29.00
N GLY A 20 13.55 10.39 -28.05
CA GLY A 20 12.72 11.55 -28.32
C GLY A 20 11.22 11.28 -28.29
N GLY A 21 10.81 10.03 -28.03
CA GLY A 21 9.41 9.66 -27.80
C GLY A 21 8.90 10.06 -26.42
N ALA A 22 7.63 9.77 -26.17
CA ALA A 22 6.98 10.02 -24.88
C ALA A 22 6.26 8.76 -24.37
N PHE A 23 6.45 8.42 -23.11
CA PHE A 23 5.73 7.35 -22.40
C PHE A 23 4.69 7.97 -21.47
N HIS A 24 3.42 7.79 -21.82
CA HIS A 24 2.29 8.26 -21.01
C HIS A 24 1.98 7.24 -19.91
N ALA A 25 2.64 7.38 -18.78
CA ALA A 25 2.53 6.43 -17.66
C ALA A 25 1.19 6.52 -16.92
N VAL A 26 0.59 7.72 -16.87
CA VAL A 26 -0.75 7.97 -16.29
C VAL A 26 -1.50 8.91 -17.22
N ARG A 27 -2.75 8.55 -17.55
CA ARG A 27 -3.57 9.24 -18.56
C ARG A 27 -4.93 9.58 -17.98
N ASP A 28 -5.13 10.83 -17.62
CA ASP A 28 -6.41 11.39 -17.14
C ASP A 28 -7.11 10.55 -16.07
N VAL A 29 -6.33 10.13 -15.05
CA VAL A 29 -6.83 9.26 -13.99
C VAL A 29 -7.62 10.07 -12.97
N THR A 30 -8.87 9.63 -12.72
CA THR A 30 -9.69 10.05 -11.58
C THR A 30 -9.98 8.83 -10.71
N LEU A 31 -9.64 8.90 -9.41
CA LEU A 31 -9.71 7.78 -8.49
C LEU A 31 -9.96 8.26 -7.06
N GLU A 32 -10.77 7.48 -6.31
CA GLU A 32 -11.04 7.72 -4.90
C GLU A 32 -10.78 6.45 -4.08
N VAL A 33 -10.09 6.63 -2.94
CA VAL A 33 -9.86 5.59 -1.92
C VAL A 33 -10.45 6.07 -0.61
N ASN A 34 -11.33 5.26 -0.01
CA ASN A 34 -11.99 5.63 1.24
C ASN A 34 -11.09 5.33 2.44
N GLU A 35 -11.39 5.98 3.56
CA GLU A 35 -10.76 5.66 4.84
C GLU A 35 -11.04 4.19 5.23
N GLY A 36 -10.00 3.50 5.70
CA GLY A 36 -10.08 2.08 6.10
C GLY A 36 -10.04 1.08 4.94
N ASP A 37 -10.06 1.52 3.68
CA ASP A 37 -9.90 0.62 2.53
C ASP A 37 -8.54 -0.11 2.55
N ILE A 38 -8.54 -1.36 2.10
CA ILE A 38 -7.35 -1.99 1.51
C ILE A 38 -7.59 -2.02 0.01
N PHE A 39 -7.03 -1.04 -0.68
CA PHE A 39 -7.29 -0.77 -2.08
C PHE A 39 -6.19 -1.34 -2.98
N GLY A 40 -6.58 -2.18 -3.95
CA GLY A 40 -5.66 -2.81 -4.90
C GLY A 40 -5.54 -2.05 -6.21
N LEU A 41 -4.30 -1.87 -6.70
CA LEU A 41 -4.02 -1.43 -8.05
C LEU A 41 -3.43 -2.58 -8.84
N ILE A 42 -4.13 -3.04 -9.89
CA ILE A 42 -3.72 -4.15 -10.75
C ILE A 42 -3.60 -3.70 -12.21
N GLY A 43 -2.72 -4.36 -12.94
CA GLY A 43 -2.50 -4.13 -14.37
C GLY A 43 -1.24 -4.84 -14.84
N LYS A 44 -1.05 -4.95 -16.14
CA LYS A 44 0.17 -5.53 -16.74
C LYS A 44 1.43 -4.77 -16.34
N SER A 45 2.60 -5.39 -16.52
CA SER A 45 3.87 -4.67 -16.38
C SER A 45 3.90 -3.47 -17.33
N GLY A 46 4.37 -2.32 -16.84
CA GLY A 46 4.39 -1.07 -17.61
C GLY A 46 3.05 -0.32 -17.71
N ALA A 47 1.95 -0.83 -17.14
CA ALA A 47 0.64 -0.17 -17.20
C ALA A 47 0.54 1.16 -16.41
N GLY A 48 1.57 1.57 -15.66
CA GLY A 48 1.59 2.82 -14.92
C GLY A 48 1.30 2.71 -13.41
N LYS A 49 1.11 1.50 -12.86
CA LYS A 49 0.73 1.25 -11.44
C LYS A 49 1.65 1.95 -10.42
N SER A 50 2.96 1.68 -10.49
CA SER A 50 3.92 2.28 -9.54
C SER A 50 4.03 3.79 -9.73
N THR A 51 3.87 4.30 -10.95
CA THR A 51 3.80 5.74 -11.22
C THR A 51 2.57 6.33 -10.55
N LEU A 52 1.38 5.74 -10.73
CA LEU A 52 0.15 6.19 -10.08
C LEU A 52 0.26 6.14 -8.56
N LEU A 53 0.82 5.05 -7.99
CA LEU A 53 1.07 4.95 -6.55
C LEU A 53 1.96 6.10 -6.03
N ARG A 54 3.00 6.47 -6.80
CA ARG A 54 3.91 7.58 -6.44
C ARG A 54 3.31 8.97 -6.63
N LEU A 55 2.23 9.12 -7.41
CA LEU A 55 1.44 10.35 -7.43
C LEU A 55 0.71 10.57 -6.11
N PHE A 56 0.27 9.53 -5.39
CA PHE A 56 -0.49 9.67 -4.14
C PHE A 56 0.30 10.39 -3.04
N ASN A 57 1.62 10.32 -3.05
CA ASN A 57 2.48 11.04 -2.12
C ASN A 57 3.37 12.10 -2.81
N LEU A 58 3.13 12.37 -4.08
CA LEU A 58 3.92 13.27 -4.94
C LEU A 58 5.42 12.95 -4.96
N LEU A 59 5.84 11.68 -4.77
CA LEU A 59 7.19 11.26 -5.14
C LEU A 59 7.42 11.44 -6.64
N GLU A 60 6.36 11.21 -7.45
CA GLU A 60 6.26 11.70 -8.82
C GLU A 60 5.24 12.83 -8.86
N GLN A 61 5.56 13.93 -9.54
CA GLN A 61 4.63 15.04 -9.73
C GLN A 61 3.80 14.80 -10.98
N PRO A 62 2.47 14.96 -10.95
CA PRO A 62 1.66 14.92 -12.15
C PRO A 62 1.99 16.11 -13.05
N ASP A 63 1.86 15.93 -14.37
CA ASP A 63 2.00 17.01 -15.35
C ASP A 63 0.72 17.85 -15.42
N SER A 64 -0.42 17.24 -15.09
CA SER A 64 -1.73 17.90 -14.93
C SER A 64 -2.58 17.16 -13.90
N GLY A 65 -3.67 17.81 -13.43
CA GLY A 65 -4.58 17.27 -12.44
C GLY A 65 -4.18 17.57 -11.01
N ARG A 66 -4.94 17.03 -10.05
CA ARG A 66 -4.79 17.33 -8.62
C ARG A 66 -4.77 16.06 -7.79
N VAL A 67 -4.06 16.09 -6.68
CA VAL A 67 -3.96 14.99 -5.72
C VAL A 67 -4.31 15.51 -4.34
N PHE A 68 -5.26 14.83 -3.69
CA PHE A 68 -5.73 15.15 -2.34
C PHE A 68 -5.49 13.95 -1.42
N VAL A 69 -4.98 14.20 -0.23
CA VAL A 69 -4.86 13.20 0.84
C VAL A 69 -5.26 13.85 2.15
N ASP A 70 -6.13 13.18 2.89
CA ASP A 70 -6.64 13.65 4.18
C ASP A 70 -7.19 15.10 4.10
N GLY A 71 -8.01 15.35 3.07
CA GLY A 71 -8.63 16.66 2.79
C GLY A 71 -7.65 17.74 2.31
N ARG A 72 -6.34 17.47 2.17
CA ARG A 72 -5.32 18.44 1.74
C ARG A 72 -4.97 18.24 0.27
N GLU A 73 -5.01 19.30 -0.53
CA GLU A 73 -4.51 19.29 -1.92
C GLU A 73 -2.99 19.31 -1.92
N LEU A 74 -2.35 18.15 -2.10
CA LEU A 74 -0.90 18.02 -2.09
C LEU A 74 -0.23 18.79 -3.22
N THR A 75 -0.86 18.82 -4.40
CA THR A 75 -0.35 19.48 -5.62
C THR A 75 -0.21 21.00 -5.47
N ALA A 76 -0.96 21.62 -4.55
CA ALA A 76 -0.89 23.05 -4.27
C ALA A 76 0.07 23.41 -3.12
N LEU A 77 0.65 22.42 -2.43
CA LEU A 77 1.48 22.66 -1.25
C LEU A 77 2.88 23.18 -1.60
N SER A 78 3.42 24.03 -0.73
CA SER A 78 4.85 24.35 -0.74
C SER A 78 5.69 23.10 -0.45
N LYS A 79 6.98 23.11 -0.84
CA LYS A 79 7.92 22.01 -0.53
C LYS A 79 8.01 21.68 0.97
N ARG A 80 7.84 22.67 1.83
CA ARG A 80 7.83 22.50 3.29
C ARG A 80 6.57 21.81 3.75
N ASP A 81 5.40 22.30 3.32
CA ASP A 81 4.11 21.77 3.73
C ASP A 81 3.87 20.36 3.15
N LEU A 82 4.39 20.08 1.94
CA LEU A 82 4.39 18.75 1.36
C LEU A 82 5.21 17.74 2.18
N ARG A 83 6.38 18.15 2.71
CA ARG A 83 7.16 17.29 3.62
C ARG A 83 6.38 16.97 4.90
N ASP A 84 5.65 17.95 5.44
CA ASP A 84 4.79 17.71 6.60
C ASP A 84 3.60 16.81 6.26
N ALA A 85 2.95 17.02 5.12
CA ALA A 85 1.85 16.15 4.67
C ALA A 85 2.29 14.68 4.46
N ARG A 86 3.50 14.46 3.96
CA ARG A 86 4.08 13.12 3.77
C ARG A 86 4.33 12.35 5.07
N ARG A 87 4.32 12.99 6.24
CA ARG A 87 4.38 12.28 7.54
C ARG A 87 3.15 11.40 7.75
N ASN A 88 2.01 11.81 7.17
CA ASN A 88 0.75 11.07 7.24
C ASN A 88 0.64 9.96 6.17
N ILE A 89 1.68 9.76 5.36
CA ILE A 89 1.70 8.79 4.26
C ILE A 89 2.96 7.92 4.39
N GLY A 90 2.80 6.69 4.88
CA GLY A 90 3.86 5.70 4.89
C GLY A 90 4.05 5.08 3.50
N MET A 91 5.28 4.69 3.16
CA MET A 91 5.56 3.98 1.91
C MET A 91 6.47 2.79 2.12
N ILE A 92 6.06 1.66 1.54
CA ILE A 92 6.79 0.41 1.46
C ILE A 92 7.19 0.21 0.00
N PHE A 93 8.48 0.04 -0.24
CA PHE A 93 9.06 -0.15 -1.57
C PHE A 93 9.32 -1.62 -1.85
N GLN A 94 9.36 -2.01 -3.11
CA GLN A 94 9.63 -3.35 -3.58
C GLN A 94 10.97 -3.93 -3.04
N GLN A 95 12.02 -3.12 -2.91
CA GLN A 95 13.36 -3.52 -2.46
C GLN A 95 13.65 -3.20 -0.99
N PHE A 96 12.65 -3.18 -0.10
CA PHE A 96 12.76 -2.88 1.34
C PHE A 96 13.36 -1.49 1.66
N ASN A 97 14.37 -1.05 0.93
CA ASN A 97 15.12 0.22 1.09
C ASN A 97 15.59 0.48 2.54
N LEU A 98 16.08 -0.58 3.21
CA LEU A 98 16.63 -0.45 4.56
C LEU A 98 18.04 0.14 4.53
N LEU A 99 18.35 0.94 5.54
CA LEU A 99 19.70 1.43 5.80
C LEU A 99 20.56 0.24 6.25
N GLN A 100 21.48 -0.21 5.38
CA GLN A 100 22.23 -1.46 5.57
C GLN A 100 23.23 -1.39 6.75
N ASN A 101 23.72 -0.21 7.08
CA ASN A 101 24.65 0.09 8.18
C ASN A 101 23.97 0.52 9.47
N ALA A 102 22.64 0.43 9.55
CA ALA A 102 21.84 0.77 10.70
C ALA A 102 21.12 -0.48 11.23
N THR A 103 20.90 -0.54 12.55
CA THR A 103 20.13 -1.63 13.18
C THR A 103 18.66 -1.59 12.77
N VAL A 104 17.90 -2.65 13.10
CA VAL A 104 16.45 -2.68 12.97
C VAL A 104 15.83 -1.51 13.74
N PHE A 105 16.27 -1.29 14.98
CA PHE A 105 15.84 -0.16 15.80
C PHE A 105 16.07 1.17 15.07
N ASP A 106 17.27 1.40 14.56
CA ASP A 106 17.63 2.66 13.92
C ASP A 106 16.90 2.88 12.59
N ASN A 107 16.63 1.81 11.82
CA ASN A 107 15.79 1.86 10.63
C ASN A 107 14.37 2.35 10.96
N VAL A 108 13.75 1.82 12.02
CA VAL A 108 12.39 2.21 12.43
C VAL A 108 12.38 3.59 13.08
N ALA A 109 13.41 3.93 13.87
CA ALA A 109 13.56 5.26 14.52
C ALA A 109 13.86 6.39 13.53
N PHE A 110 14.38 6.07 12.34
CA PHE A 110 14.88 7.05 11.36
C PHE A 110 13.87 8.15 11.01
N PRO A 111 12.62 7.86 10.61
CA PRO A 111 11.64 8.91 10.32
C PRO A 111 11.33 9.76 11.55
N LEU A 112 11.26 9.18 12.74
CA LEU A 112 10.96 9.92 13.98
C LEU A 112 12.06 10.93 14.33
N ARG A 113 13.34 10.55 14.13
CA ARG A 113 14.49 11.43 14.36
C ARG A 113 14.54 12.59 13.37
N ILE A 114 14.22 12.33 12.08
CA ILE A 114 14.19 13.39 11.05
C ILE A 114 13.05 14.38 11.30
N HIS A 115 11.89 13.87 11.70
CA HIS A 115 10.74 14.75 11.95
C HIS A 115 10.89 15.57 13.22
N GLY A 116 11.66 15.08 14.19
CA GLY A 116 11.86 15.75 15.49
C GLY A 116 10.60 15.78 16.36
N GLY A 117 10.69 16.49 17.47
CA GLY A 117 9.53 16.69 18.37
C GLY A 117 9.31 15.58 19.40
N MET A 118 10.01 14.44 19.32
CA MET A 118 9.94 13.34 20.29
C MET A 118 11.23 13.25 21.11
N THR A 119 11.10 12.96 22.40
CA THR A 119 12.23 12.62 23.27
C THR A 119 12.80 11.23 22.92
N PRO A 120 14.06 10.92 23.30
CA PRO A 120 14.63 9.58 23.07
C PRO A 120 13.78 8.45 23.67
N ALA A 121 13.18 8.67 24.84
CA ALA A 121 12.31 7.69 25.49
C ALA A 121 11.02 7.45 24.69
N GLN A 122 10.40 8.50 24.15
CA GLN A 122 9.23 8.40 23.28
C GLN A 122 9.55 7.68 21.97
N ILE A 123 10.71 7.97 21.36
CA ILE A 123 11.16 7.25 20.15
C ILE A 123 11.32 5.76 20.47
N THR A 124 11.98 5.43 21.58
CA THR A 124 12.19 4.03 21.99
C THR A 124 10.85 3.29 22.18
N ALA A 125 9.91 3.89 22.91
CA ALA A 125 8.58 3.31 23.08
C ALA A 125 7.88 3.08 21.72
N ARG A 126 7.83 4.11 20.87
CA ARG A 126 7.18 4.02 19.57
C ARG A 126 7.81 2.98 18.65
N VAL A 127 9.15 2.86 18.64
CA VAL A 127 9.86 1.83 17.86
C VAL A 127 9.49 0.42 18.34
N ASN A 128 9.46 0.23 19.67
CA ASN A 128 9.08 -1.08 20.24
C ASN A 128 7.64 -1.45 19.88
N ASP A 129 6.69 -0.51 19.99
CA ASP A 129 5.30 -0.73 19.57
C ASP A 129 5.20 -1.13 18.09
N CYS A 130 5.95 -0.45 17.21
CA CYS A 130 5.96 -0.79 15.79
C CYS A 130 6.60 -2.17 15.51
N LEU A 131 7.65 -2.54 16.24
CA LEU A 131 8.29 -3.84 16.10
C LEU A 131 7.44 -4.98 16.65
N GLU A 132 6.66 -4.73 17.70
CA GLU A 132 5.68 -5.67 18.22
C GLU A 132 4.57 -5.95 17.20
N LEU A 133 4.02 -4.91 16.57
CA LEU A 133 2.99 -5.04 15.52
C LEU A 133 3.43 -5.94 14.35
N VAL A 134 4.72 -6.01 14.06
CA VAL A 134 5.28 -6.83 12.98
C VAL A 134 6.03 -8.08 13.48
N GLU A 135 5.89 -8.43 14.76
CA GLU A 135 6.49 -9.63 15.41
C GLU A 135 8.02 -9.66 15.32
N LEU A 136 8.68 -8.53 15.50
CA LEU A 136 10.15 -8.40 15.44
C LEU A 136 10.77 -7.83 16.73
N SER A 137 10.09 -7.88 17.87
CA SER A 137 10.57 -7.35 19.16
C SER A 137 11.95 -7.90 19.56
N GLY A 138 12.26 -9.16 19.23
CA GLY A 138 13.56 -9.81 19.53
C GLY A 138 14.69 -9.46 18.54
N LYS A 139 14.47 -8.58 17.53
CA LYS A 139 15.43 -8.28 16.47
C LYS A 139 15.94 -6.83 16.46
N THR A 140 15.65 -6.05 17.50
CA THR A 140 15.98 -4.61 17.59
C THR A 140 17.44 -4.28 17.29
N ALA A 141 18.38 -5.08 17.80
CA ALA A 141 19.83 -4.90 17.61
C ALA A 141 20.40 -5.55 16.33
N SER A 142 19.60 -6.30 15.58
CA SER A 142 20.04 -6.96 14.33
C SER A 142 20.23 -5.93 13.21
N TYR A 143 21.12 -6.26 12.27
CA TYR A 143 21.32 -5.52 11.03
C TYR A 143 20.55 -6.15 9.87
N PRO A 144 20.21 -5.41 8.79
CA PRO A 144 19.51 -5.98 7.65
C PRO A 144 20.15 -7.22 7.03
N ALA A 145 21.49 -7.30 7.02
CA ALA A 145 22.22 -8.47 6.51
C ALA A 145 21.94 -9.76 7.29
N GLN A 146 21.46 -9.65 8.53
CA GLN A 146 21.16 -10.80 9.42
C GLN A 146 19.69 -11.24 9.36
N LEU A 147 18.88 -10.62 8.48
CA LEU A 147 17.44 -10.83 8.37
C LEU A 147 17.08 -11.59 7.10
N SER A 148 16.05 -12.45 7.18
CA SER A 148 15.40 -13.01 6.00
C SER A 148 14.67 -11.93 5.18
N GLY A 149 14.28 -12.25 3.93
CA GLY A 149 13.50 -11.33 3.08
C GLY A 149 12.22 -10.86 3.76
N GLY A 150 11.44 -11.78 4.32
CA GLY A 150 10.22 -11.45 5.06
C GLY A 150 10.46 -10.59 6.29
N GLN A 151 11.54 -10.85 7.05
CA GLN A 151 11.91 -10.01 8.18
C GLN A 151 12.31 -8.59 7.74
N LYS A 152 13.06 -8.44 6.64
CA LYS A 152 13.38 -7.13 6.06
C LYS A 152 12.12 -6.36 5.67
N GLN A 153 11.14 -7.06 5.07
CA GLN A 153 9.86 -6.46 4.71
C GLN A 153 9.07 -6.00 5.94
N ARG A 154 9.02 -6.82 6.99
CA ARG A 154 8.38 -6.45 8.27
C ARG A 154 9.07 -5.23 8.91
N VAL A 155 10.40 -5.10 8.83
CA VAL A 155 11.12 -3.87 9.27
C VAL A 155 10.73 -2.67 8.43
N ALA A 156 10.58 -2.81 7.10
CA ALA A 156 10.13 -1.72 6.23
C ALA A 156 8.70 -1.26 6.58
N ILE A 157 7.80 -2.21 6.92
CA ILE A 157 6.45 -1.90 7.42
C ILE A 157 6.52 -1.14 8.74
N ALA A 158 7.27 -1.66 9.74
CA ALA A 158 7.42 -1.00 11.04
C ALA A 158 7.96 0.44 10.90
N ARG A 159 8.94 0.64 10.02
CA ARG A 159 9.48 1.98 9.69
C ARG A 159 8.42 2.88 9.09
N ALA A 160 7.62 2.38 8.15
CA ALA A 160 6.55 3.15 7.52
C ALA A 160 5.44 3.54 8.51
N LEU A 161 5.17 2.70 9.52
CA LEU A 161 4.18 2.94 10.57
C LEU A 161 4.68 3.85 11.69
N ALA A 162 6.00 4.07 11.80
CA ALA A 162 6.58 4.79 12.94
C ALA A 162 6.00 6.20 13.09
N SER A 163 5.77 6.93 12.00
CA SER A 163 5.17 8.27 12.01
C SER A 163 3.68 8.30 12.34
N GLY A 164 2.99 7.16 12.48
CA GLY A 164 1.55 7.09 12.69
C GLY A 164 0.74 7.53 11.46
N PRO A 165 1.01 6.99 10.25
CA PRO A 165 0.37 7.47 9.03
C PRO A 165 -1.10 7.04 8.97
N ALA A 166 -1.96 7.85 8.31
CA ALA A 166 -3.31 7.47 7.94
C ALA A 166 -3.35 6.58 6.67
N VAL A 167 -2.32 6.70 5.83
CA VAL A 167 -2.20 5.98 4.56
C VAL A 167 -0.90 5.20 4.50
N LEU A 168 -0.96 3.95 4.04
CA LEU A 168 0.20 3.11 3.73
C LEU A 168 0.19 2.73 2.25
N LEU A 169 1.17 3.19 1.50
CA LEU A 169 1.36 2.87 0.09
C LEU A 169 2.34 1.71 -0.05
N CYS A 170 1.95 0.63 -0.74
CA CYS A 170 2.74 -0.59 -0.87
C CYS A 170 3.02 -0.87 -2.36
N ASP A 171 4.27 -0.66 -2.79
CA ASP A 171 4.72 -0.94 -4.16
C ASP A 171 5.28 -2.37 -4.23
N GLU A 172 4.47 -3.33 -4.70
CA GLU A 172 4.80 -4.76 -4.82
C GLU A 172 5.43 -5.38 -3.55
N PRO A 173 4.77 -5.31 -2.39
CA PRO A 173 5.39 -5.66 -1.10
C PRO A 173 5.72 -7.15 -0.95
N THR A 174 5.23 -8.02 -1.83
CA THR A 174 5.35 -9.48 -1.77
C THR A 174 6.26 -10.07 -2.86
N SER A 175 6.68 -9.27 -3.85
CA SER A 175 7.36 -9.75 -5.07
C SER A 175 8.69 -10.50 -4.86
N ALA A 176 9.32 -10.32 -3.69
CA ALA A 176 10.59 -10.97 -3.32
C ALA A 176 10.42 -12.06 -2.25
N LEU A 177 9.18 -12.52 -1.99
CA LEU A 177 8.85 -13.44 -0.90
C LEU A 177 8.30 -14.77 -1.44
N ASP A 178 8.52 -15.85 -0.71
CA ASP A 178 7.83 -17.12 -0.95
C ASP A 178 6.37 -17.06 -0.52
N ALA A 179 5.58 -18.05 -0.92
CA ALA A 179 4.13 -18.06 -0.70
C ALA A 179 3.73 -18.09 0.79
N GLU A 180 4.50 -18.73 1.66
CA GLU A 180 4.21 -18.78 3.10
C GLU A 180 4.48 -17.42 3.74
N THR A 181 5.64 -16.84 3.46
CA THR A 181 6.02 -15.51 3.92
C THR A 181 5.06 -14.43 3.39
N THR A 182 4.60 -14.55 2.13
CA THR A 182 3.59 -13.67 1.54
C THR A 182 2.29 -13.70 2.35
N ARG A 183 1.73 -14.87 2.64
CA ARG A 183 0.51 -15.00 3.44
C ARG A 183 0.66 -14.39 4.83
N ALA A 184 1.78 -14.65 5.50
CA ALA A 184 2.07 -14.08 6.81
C ALA A 184 2.17 -12.55 6.77
N LEU A 185 2.75 -11.99 5.71
CA LEU A 185 2.83 -10.54 5.50
C LEU A 185 1.45 -9.92 5.25
N LEU A 186 0.61 -10.54 4.41
CA LEU A 186 -0.75 -10.07 4.12
C LEU A 186 -1.62 -10.10 5.38
N ALA A 187 -1.49 -11.14 6.22
CA ALA A 187 -2.16 -11.21 7.52
C ALA A 187 -1.73 -10.05 8.43
N THR A 188 -0.42 -9.73 8.47
CA THR A 188 0.11 -8.58 9.23
C THR A 188 -0.46 -7.26 8.72
N LEU A 189 -0.52 -7.03 7.39
CA LEU A 189 -1.09 -5.80 6.81
C LEU A 189 -2.59 -5.67 7.12
N ARG A 190 -3.34 -6.78 7.07
CA ARG A 190 -4.76 -6.81 7.43
C ARG A 190 -4.98 -6.48 8.90
N ASP A 191 -4.14 -7.02 9.79
CA ASP A 191 -4.20 -6.72 11.23
C ASP A 191 -3.89 -5.23 11.51
N ILE A 192 -2.87 -4.68 10.87
CA ILE A 192 -2.53 -3.25 10.93
C ILE A 192 -3.72 -2.38 10.47
N ASN A 193 -4.32 -2.70 9.32
CA ASN A 193 -5.49 -1.97 8.82
C ASN A 193 -6.62 -1.97 9.84
N ARG A 194 -6.99 -3.15 10.39
CA ARG A 194 -8.08 -3.30 11.36
C ARG A 194 -7.81 -2.62 12.69
N ARG A 195 -6.60 -2.76 13.24
CA ARG A 195 -6.26 -2.26 14.58
C ARG A 195 -5.98 -0.78 14.61
N LEU A 196 -5.38 -0.25 13.54
CA LEU A 196 -4.94 1.15 13.48
C LEU A 196 -5.81 2.01 12.56
N ASN A 197 -6.81 1.44 11.88
CA ASN A 197 -7.63 2.07 10.85
C ASN A 197 -6.80 2.75 9.74
N VAL A 198 -5.62 2.20 9.43
CA VAL A 198 -4.72 2.72 8.39
C VAL A 198 -5.25 2.27 7.02
N THR A 199 -5.51 3.22 6.14
CA THR A 199 -5.88 2.92 4.74
C THR A 199 -4.66 2.41 3.99
N ILE A 200 -4.79 1.29 3.28
CA ILE A 200 -3.69 0.67 2.54
C ILE A 200 -3.97 0.74 1.04
N VAL A 201 -3.00 1.21 0.26
CA VAL A 201 -3.02 1.08 -1.20
C VAL A 201 -1.89 0.14 -1.60
N ILE A 202 -2.24 -0.95 -2.26
CA ILE A 202 -1.29 -2.01 -2.63
C ILE A 202 -1.23 -2.18 -4.15
N VAL A 203 -0.04 -2.10 -4.71
CA VAL A 203 0.24 -2.50 -6.09
C VAL A 203 0.75 -3.92 -6.09
N SER A 204 0.16 -4.78 -6.90
CA SER A 204 0.65 -6.12 -7.18
C SER A 204 0.31 -6.53 -8.61
N HIS A 205 1.11 -7.40 -9.17
CA HIS A 205 0.80 -8.12 -10.41
C HIS A 205 0.23 -9.52 -10.13
N GLU A 206 0.20 -9.94 -8.85
CA GLU A 206 -0.34 -11.22 -8.40
C GLU A 206 -1.81 -11.06 -7.99
N LEU A 207 -2.73 -11.66 -8.78
CA LEU A 207 -4.18 -11.62 -8.53
C LEU A 207 -4.56 -12.26 -7.20
N SER A 208 -3.88 -13.34 -6.82
CA SER A 208 -4.09 -14.03 -5.54
C SER A 208 -3.85 -13.12 -4.35
N VAL A 209 -2.79 -12.29 -4.39
CA VAL A 209 -2.47 -11.31 -3.35
C VAL A 209 -3.60 -10.30 -3.19
N LEU A 210 -4.06 -9.70 -4.30
CA LEU A 210 -5.12 -8.68 -4.25
C LEU A 210 -6.47 -9.28 -3.85
N GLY A 211 -6.82 -10.45 -4.41
CA GLY A 211 -8.05 -11.16 -4.06
C GLY A 211 -8.10 -11.64 -2.61
N GLU A 212 -6.94 -11.84 -1.97
CA GLU A 212 -6.87 -12.23 -0.57
C GLU A 212 -7.10 -11.05 0.39
N ILE A 213 -6.50 -9.87 0.11
CA ILE A 213 -6.44 -8.79 1.11
C ILE A 213 -7.33 -7.59 0.79
N CYS A 214 -7.57 -7.25 -0.49
CA CYS A 214 -8.25 -6.03 -0.87
C CYS A 214 -9.76 -6.13 -0.73
N ASN A 215 -10.39 -5.04 -0.32
CA ASN A 215 -11.85 -4.89 -0.39
C ASN A 215 -12.32 -4.16 -1.66
N ARG A 216 -11.47 -3.30 -2.24
CA ARG A 216 -11.71 -2.61 -3.50
C ARG A 216 -10.48 -2.63 -4.39
N VAL A 217 -10.70 -2.63 -5.70
CA VAL A 217 -9.61 -2.65 -6.68
C VAL A 217 -9.88 -1.74 -7.87
N ALA A 218 -8.79 -1.26 -8.49
CA ALA A 218 -8.83 -0.62 -9.80
C ALA A 218 -7.89 -1.36 -10.77
N VAL A 219 -8.38 -1.61 -11.97
CA VAL A 219 -7.60 -2.18 -13.07
C VAL A 219 -7.06 -1.04 -13.92
N ILE A 220 -5.74 -1.04 -14.12
CA ILE A 220 -5.04 -0.04 -14.92
C ILE A 220 -4.60 -0.70 -16.23
N GLU A 221 -5.00 -0.11 -17.34
CA GLU A 221 -4.57 -0.48 -18.70
C GLU A 221 -4.09 0.77 -19.41
N ASP A 222 -2.91 0.71 -20.01
CA ASP A 222 -2.30 1.80 -20.81
C ASP A 222 -2.33 3.17 -20.11
N GLY A 223 -2.08 3.19 -18.80
CA GLY A 223 -2.04 4.41 -17.98
C GLY A 223 -3.40 4.96 -17.56
N ALA A 224 -4.51 4.33 -17.92
CA ALA A 224 -5.86 4.75 -17.53
C ALA A 224 -6.55 3.72 -16.61
N ILE A 225 -7.52 4.17 -15.80
CA ILE A 225 -8.39 3.27 -15.05
C ILE A 225 -9.41 2.66 -16.00
N ALA A 226 -9.28 1.36 -16.30
CA ALA A 226 -10.19 0.63 -17.17
C ALA A 226 -11.50 0.26 -16.44
N GLU A 227 -11.38 -0.13 -15.18
CA GLU A 227 -12.53 -0.40 -14.28
C GLU A 227 -12.11 -0.31 -12.80
N GLN A 228 -13.11 -0.10 -11.95
CA GLN A 228 -12.98 -0.12 -10.48
C GLN A 228 -14.17 -0.84 -9.87
N PHE A 229 -13.94 -1.68 -8.86
CA PHE A 229 -15.01 -2.45 -8.21
C PHE A 229 -14.64 -2.89 -6.79
N ALA A 230 -15.66 -3.23 -5.99
CA ALA A 230 -15.50 -3.87 -4.69
C ALA A 230 -15.40 -5.41 -4.86
N LEU A 231 -14.57 -6.04 -4.04
CA LEU A 231 -14.38 -7.51 -4.03
C LEU A 231 -15.30 -8.20 -3.03
N ASP A 232 -15.71 -7.49 -1.98
CA ASP A 232 -16.52 -7.99 -0.87
C ASP A 232 -18.02 -7.67 -0.99
N ASP A 233 -18.43 -6.95 -2.04
CA ASP A 233 -19.83 -6.59 -2.29
C ASP A 233 -20.52 -7.54 -3.27
N ALA A 234 -21.55 -8.23 -2.77
CA ALA A 234 -22.36 -9.15 -3.57
C ALA A 234 -23.05 -8.49 -4.78
N ALA A 235 -23.44 -7.20 -4.66
CA ALA A 235 -23.99 -6.44 -5.77
C ALA A 235 -22.94 -6.19 -6.84
N SER A 236 -21.73 -5.84 -6.44
CA SER A 236 -20.59 -5.69 -7.32
C SER A 236 -20.20 -7.00 -8.00
N ALA A 237 -20.32 -8.14 -7.32
CA ALA A 237 -20.03 -9.48 -7.91
C ALA A 237 -20.97 -9.85 -9.05
N ALA A 238 -22.19 -9.32 -9.09
CA ALA A 238 -23.18 -9.59 -10.14
C ALA A 238 -22.94 -8.79 -11.43
N GLU A 239 -22.14 -7.74 -11.40
CA GLU A 239 -21.84 -6.92 -12.56
C GLU A 239 -20.77 -7.57 -13.46
N PRO A 240 -20.97 -7.62 -14.80
CA PRO A 240 -19.99 -8.18 -15.71
C PRO A 240 -18.74 -7.30 -15.75
N ARG A 241 -17.56 -7.88 -15.47
CA ARG A 241 -16.28 -7.18 -15.50
C ARG A 241 -15.86 -6.84 -16.94
N LYS A 242 -15.38 -5.62 -17.12
CA LYS A 242 -14.99 -5.08 -18.43
C LYS A 242 -13.67 -5.68 -18.92
N THR A 243 -12.69 -5.84 -18.03
CA THR A 243 -11.34 -6.30 -18.35
C THR A 243 -11.14 -7.80 -18.13
N ALA A 244 -10.13 -8.40 -18.75
CA ALA A 244 -9.74 -9.78 -18.50
C ALA A 244 -9.24 -9.97 -17.06
N LEU A 245 -8.40 -9.03 -16.57
CA LEU A 245 -7.88 -9.05 -15.20
C LEU A 245 -8.99 -8.88 -14.16
N GLY A 246 -9.99 -8.03 -14.44
CA GLY A 246 -11.14 -7.85 -13.55
C GLY A 246 -11.98 -9.13 -13.44
N ARG A 247 -12.19 -9.85 -14.54
CA ARG A 247 -12.91 -11.16 -14.53
C ARG A 247 -12.14 -12.20 -13.73
N GLU A 248 -10.85 -12.32 -13.95
CA GLU A 248 -9.99 -13.27 -13.25
C GLU A 248 -9.93 -12.96 -11.75
N LEU A 249 -9.77 -11.70 -11.37
CA LEU A 249 -9.74 -11.29 -9.98
C LEU A 249 -11.08 -11.51 -9.26
N ALA A 250 -12.22 -11.26 -9.92
CA ALA A 250 -13.54 -11.53 -9.36
C ALA A 250 -13.73 -13.03 -9.06
N GLN A 251 -13.18 -13.93 -9.89
CA GLN A 251 -13.21 -15.38 -9.64
C GLN A 251 -12.37 -15.76 -8.41
N HIS A 252 -11.19 -15.16 -8.24
CA HIS A 252 -10.36 -15.36 -7.04
C HIS A 252 -11.04 -14.86 -5.77
N GLY A 253 -11.66 -13.68 -5.79
CA GLY A 253 -12.39 -13.13 -4.64
C GLY A 253 -13.56 -14.02 -4.22
N ALA A 254 -14.36 -14.51 -5.16
CA ALA A 254 -15.47 -15.41 -4.89
C ALA A 254 -15.00 -16.77 -4.29
N ALA A 255 -13.89 -17.32 -4.78
CA ALA A 255 -13.32 -18.56 -4.24
C ALA A 255 -12.84 -18.39 -2.79
N ASN A 256 -12.20 -17.26 -2.46
CA ASN A 256 -11.75 -16.96 -1.11
C ASN A 256 -12.92 -16.71 -0.14
N ALA A 257 -13.98 -16.04 -0.59
CA ALA A 257 -15.18 -15.84 0.22
C ALA A 257 -15.84 -17.18 0.60
N LEU A 258 -15.96 -18.13 -0.34
CA LEU A 258 -16.49 -19.47 -0.11
C LEU A 258 -15.60 -20.30 0.84
N ALA A 259 -14.27 -20.21 0.70
CA ALA A 259 -13.32 -20.88 1.58
C ALA A 259 -13.41 -20.37 3.03
N ASN A 260 -13.58 -19.07 3.23
CA ASN A 260 -13.74 -18.47 4.55
C ASN A 260 -15.06 -18.87 5.22
N ILE A 261 -16.17 -18.99 4.48
CA ILE A 261 -17.45 -19.47 5.00
C ILE A 261 -17.34 -20.93 5.44
N ASN A 262 -16.68 -21.76 4.67
CA ASN A 262 -16.50 -23.17 4.99
C ASN A 262 -15.62 -23.39 6.24
N ASN A 263 -14.55 -22.60 6.40
CA ASN A 263 -13.70 -22.65 7.58
C ASN A 263 -14.44 -22.20 8.84
N ALA A 264 -15.22 -21.12 8.77
CA ALA A 264 -16.03 -20.65 9.91
C ALA A 264 -17.09 -21.68 10.34
N ASN A 265 -17.72 -22.38 9.38
CA ASN A 265 -18.67 -23.44 9.68
C ASN A 265 -18.01 -24.70 10.28
N THR A 266 -16.75 -24.97 9.92
CA THR A 266 -15.98 -26.11 10.47
C THR A 266 -15.55 -25.83 11.92
N GLU A 267 -15.13 -24.62 12.24
CA GLU A 267 -14.79 -24.22 13.63
C GLU A 267 -16.04 -24.23 14.54
N ALA A 268 -17.20 -23.80 14.04
CA ALA A 268 -18.45 -23.84 14.78
C ALA A 268 -19.00 -25.26 15.03
N ALA A 269 -18.55 -26.25 14.27
CA ALA A 269 -18.98 -27.66 14.42
C ALA A 269 -18.14 -28.45 15.46
N TYR A 270 -17.05 -27.88 15.95
CA TYR A 270 -16.17 -28.48 16.97
C TYR A 270 -16.29 -27.83 18.36
N VAL A 271 -17.25 -26.94 18.58
CA VAL A 271 -17.64 -26.36 19.87
C VAL A 271 -19.00 -26.90 20.27
#